data_84ca008ddd0c746b67c1ca9d7007475c
#
_entry.id   84ca008ddd0c746b67c1ca9d7007475c
#
_cell.length_a   1.000
_cell.length_b   1.000
_cell.length_c   1.000
_cell.angle_alpha   90.00
_cell.angle_beta   90.00
_cell.angle_gamma   90.00
#
_symmetry.space_group_name_H-M   'P 1'
#
loop_
_entity.id
_entity.type
_entity.pdbx_description
1 polymer ?
#
loop_
_entity_poly.entity_id
_entity_poly.type
_entity_poly.pdbx_seq_one_letter_code
_entity_poly.pdbx_strand_id
1 'polypeptide(L)'
;ALVDRLAAEFADELNNLGVRVSNLEKHADMVQWKGKLEYTYTSQRADQVLTSDGRKKVNKDTLVFRLEPTAEVNAHWNVHARLDASTSMKYDRAGREQDNDTSDGVTLKRAWAQGNYDNFTVKFGKMELASAEGYTGAGNLVLDREFSGAEVEFGKDLKAKLQAGQAKISSDVYGTIRDESGVPHDLTGRHTANYQGIELQYDKDNWMAGAGYYHFSTKELDGTILKKGETKMNVWALNAGYKFNDNVQLAASYAKNNKADVPQKVKKSYQIGLDYKGAEAMDKGSWGAYAAYRYLGLASLNATQDGAAFGTKGIELGANYTLWKNVIVSAKYFRGKEILPSKDNKVSQLFGRVEFLF
;
A
#
# COMPACT_ATOMS: atom_id res chain seq x y z
N ALA A 1 -9.75 54.56 37.91
CA ALA A 1 -11.04 53.96 38.35
C ALA A 1 -11.78 53.21 37.26
N LEU A 2 -12.13 53.85 36.09
CA LEU A 2 -12.86 53.16 34.99
C LEU A 2 -11.98 52.19 34.22
N VAL A 3 -10.73 52.54 33.93
CA VAL A 3 -9.76 51.71 33.23
C VAL A 3 -9.36 50.50 34.08
N ASP A 4 -9.21 50.71 35.37
CA ASP A 4 -8.85 49.60 36.30
C ASP A 4 -10.00 48.62 36.46
N ARG A 5 -11.24 49.08 36.39
CA ARG A 5 -12.42 48.19 36.43
C ARG A 5 -12.61 47.39 35.15
N LEU A 6 -12.40 48.03 33.98
CA LEU A 6 -12.41 47.38 32.69
C LEU A 6 -11.25 46.34 32.58
N ALA A 7 -10.06 46.68 33.04
CA ALA A 7 -8.94 45.74 33.06
C ALA A 7 -9.21 44.52 33.94
N ALA A 8 -9.89 44.70 35.12
CA ALA A 8 -10.28 43.59 35.96
C ALA A 8 -11.37 42.71 35.33
N GLU A 9 -12.41 43.32 34.71
CA GLU A 9 -13.47 42.58 33.99
C GLU A 9 -12.88 41.78 32.81
N PHE A 10 -11.97 42.38 32.02
CA PHE A 10 -11.30 41.65 30.94
C PHE A 10 -10.37 40.53 31.44
N ALA A 11 -9.70 40.70 32.58
CA ALA A 11 -8.88 39.66 33.15
C ALA A 11 -9.72 38.46 33.64
N ASP A 12 -10.89 38.71 34.23
CA ASP A 12 -11.81 37.67 34.65
C ASP A 12 -12.46 36.94 33.47
N GLU A 13 -12.82 37.66 32.40
CA GLU A 13 -13.32 37.06 31.16
C GLU A 13 -12.25 36.23 30.45
N LEU A 14 -10.99 36.68 30.37
CA LEU A 14 -9.85 35.95 29.82
C LEU A 14 -9.55 34.70 30.63
N ASN A 15 -9.59 34.78 31.98
CA ASN A 15 -9.45 33.62 32.83
C ASN A 15 -10.59 32.60 32.63
N ASN A 16 -11.82 33.06 32.56
CA ASN A 16 -12.98 32.21 32.26
C ASN A 16 -12.88 31.56 30.88
N LEU A 17 -12.46 32.33 29.85
CA LEU A 17 -12.19 31.78 28.53
C LEU A 17 -11.06 30.75 28.56
N GLY A 18 -9.97 31.03 29.27
CA GLY A 18 -8.84 30.10 29.44
C GLY A 18 -9.25 28.78 30.09
N VAL A 19 -10.10 28.85 31.15
CA VAL A 19 -10.65 27.65 31.79
C VAL A 19 -11.61 26.88 30.88
N ARG A 20 -12.43 27.58 30.09
CA ARG A 20 -13.34 26.96 29.12
C ARG A 20 -12.57 26.33 27.95
N VAL A 21 -11.54 26.98 27.45
CA VAL A 21 -10.64 26.43 26.40
C VAL A 21 -9.90 25.21 26.95
N SER A 22 -9.31 25.29 28.14
CA SER A 22 -8.64 24.16 28.79
C SER A 22 -9.58 22.98 29.06
N ASN A 23 -10.85 23.25 29.43
CA ASN A 23 -11.85 22.21 29.59
C ASN A 23 -12.30 21.61 28.23
N LEU A 24 -12.43 22.44 27.19
CA LEU A 24 -12.69 21.97 25.82
C LEU A 24 -11.54 21.15 25.28
N GLU A 25 -10.28 21.56 25.52
CA GLU A 25 -9.09 20.81 25.14
C GLU A 25 -8.97 19.47 25.90
N LYS A 26 -9.34 19.44 27.17
CA LYS A 26 -9.38 18.19 27.97
C LYS A 26 -10.50 17.22 27.55
N HIS A 27 -11.54 17.72 26.90
CA HIS A 27 -12.69 16.95 26.43
C HIS A 27 -12.81 16.94 24.91
N ALA A 28 -11.88 17.63 24.20
CA ALA A 28 -11.72 17.46 22.77
C ALA A 28 -11.43 15.98 22.52
N ASP A 29 -12.16 15.40 21.59
CA ASP A 29 -12.09 13.98 21.27
C ASP A 29 -10.64 13.51 21.20
N MET A 30 -10.23 12.66 22.16
CA MET A 30 -8.90 12.01 22.15
C MET A 30 -8.72 11.12 20.91
N VAL A 31 -9.76 10.99 20.10
CA VAL A 31 -9.79 10.22 18.87
C VAL A 31 -9.94 11.16 17.69
N GLN A 32 -8.91 11.20 16.85
CA GLN A 32 -8.96 11.87 15.56
C GLN A 32 -9.45 10.89 14.50
N TRP A 33 -10.45 11.29 13.74
CA TRP A 33 -11.03 10.51 12.66
C TRP A 33 -10.55 11.06 11.32
N LYS A 34 -9.99 10.20 10.49
CA LYS A 34 -9.70 10.45 9.09
C LYS A 34 -10.35 9.35 8.28
N GLY A 35 -10.66 9.65 7.04
CA GLY A 35 -11.23 8.62 6.21
C GLY A 35 -11.31 9.00 4.76
N LYS A 36 -11.86 8.10 3.97
CA LYS A 36 -12.16 8.35 2.57
C LYS A 36 -13.29 7.46 2.05
N LEU A 37 -14.00 7.99 1.07
CA LEU A 37 -14.78 7.20 0.14
C LEU A 37 -14.00 7.12 -1.17
N GLU A 38 -13.75 5.91 -1.65
CA GLU A 38 -12.97 5.63 -2.85
C GLU A 38 -13.79 4.79 -3.83
N TYR A 39 -13.97 5.29 -5.06
CA TYR A 39 -14.47 4.48 -6.17
C TYR A 39 -13.31 4.17 -7.12
N THR A 40 -13.14 2.90 -7.46
CA THR A 40 -12.10 2.43 -8.38
C THR A 40 -12.72 1.63 -9.52
N TYR A 41 -12.32 1.93 -10.74
CA TYR A 41 -12.65 1.16 -11.94
C TYR A 41 -11.38 0.64 -12.59
N THR A 42 -11.39 -0.64 -12.97
CA THR A 42 -10.28 -1.29 -13.69
C THR A 42 -10.80 -2.05 -14.90
N SER A 43 -10.16 -1.85 -16.05
CA SER A 43 -10.46 -2.60 -17.29
C SER A 43 -9.17 -3.24 -17.81
N GLN A 44 -9.09 -4.55 -17.69
CA GLN A 44 -7.96 -5.34 -18.20
C GLN A 44 -8.32 -6.01 -19.52
N ARG A 45 -7.39 -6.02 -20.47
CA ARG A 45 -7.51 -6.71 -21.76
C ARG A 45 -6.21 -7.48 -22.04
N ALA A 46 -6.37 -8.67 -22.66
CA ALA A 46 -5.25 -9.48 -23.12
C ALA A 46 -5.57 -10.14 -24.48
N ASP A 47 -4.54 -10.52 -25.22
CA ASP A 47 -4.69 -11.29 -26.46
C ASP A 47 -5.18 -12.70 -26.16
N GLN A 48 -4.79 -13.28 -25.01
CA GLN A 48 -5.24 -14.57 -24.52
C GLN A 48 -6.39 -14.41 -23.51
N VAL A 49 -7.03 -15.52 -23.20
CA VAL A 49 -8.15 -15.60 -22.27
C VAL A 49 -7.72 -15.24 -20.86
N LEU A 50 -8.44 -14.33 -20.21
CA LEU A 50 -8.22 -13.87 -18.83
C LEU A 50 -9.09 -14.61 -17.82
N THR A 51 -10.16 -15.27 -18.25
CA THR A 51 -11.16 -15.90 -17.38
C THR A 51 -11.46 -17.31 -17.85
N SER A 52 -11.94 -18.17 -16.97
CA SER A 52 -12.34 -19.55 -17.29
C SER A 52 -13.48 -19.65 -18.31
N ASP A 53 -14.29 -18.61 -18.43
CA ASP A 53 -15.39 -18.50 -19.40
C ASP A 53 -14.97 -17.92 -20.78
N GLY A 54 -13.69 -17.84 -21.06
CA GLY A 54 -13.15 -17.46 -22.37
C GLY A 54 -13.03 -15.97 -22.64
N ARG A 55 -13.21 -15.10 -21.66
CA ARG A 55 -13.15 -13.65 -21.89
C ARG A 55 -11.72 -13.13 -21.95
N LYS A 56 -11.46 -12.25 -22.91
CA LYS A 56 -10.21 -11.51 -23.10
C LYS A 56 -10.24 -10.09 -22.50
N LYS A 57 -11.37 -9.71 -21.92
CA LYS A 57 -11.59 -8.44 -21.25
C LYS A 57 -12.30 -8.66 -19.93
N VAL A 58 -11.74 -8.08 -18.86
CA VAL A 58 -12.35 -8.10 -17.54
C VAL A 58 -12.45 -6.67 -17.04
N ASN A 59 -13.64 -6.28 -16.60
CA ASN A 59 -13.90 -5.00 -15.94
C ASN A 59 -14.25 -5.30 -14.50
N LYS A 60 -13.66 -4.53 -13.59
CA LYS A 60 -13.94 -4.56 -12.15
C LYS A 60 -14.19 -3.14 -11.67
N ASP A 61 -15.10 -2.98 -10.76
CA ASP A 61 -15.29 -1.76 -10.00
C ASP A 61 -15.40 -2.09 -8.51
N THR A 62 -15.02 -1.16 -7.70
CA THR A 62 -15.02 -1.31 -6.24
C THR A 62 -15.29 0.04 -5.60
N LEU A 63 -16.20 0.06 -4.64
CA LEU A 63 -16.40 1.17 -3.74
C LEU A 63 -15.84 0.78 -2.38
N VAL A 64 -15.00 1.64 -1.79
CA VAL A 64 -14.40 1.43 -0.46
C VAL A 64 -14.71 2.63 0.41
N PHE A 65 -15.33 2.37 1.55
CA PHE A 65 -15.43 3.34 2.64
C PHE A 65 -14.38 2.97 3.69
N ARG A 66 -13.50 3.91 4.02
CA ARG A 66 -12.39 3.71 4.96
C ARG A 66 -12.49 4.69 6.11
N LEU A 67 -12.26 4.20 7.32
CA LEU A 67 -12.05 5.00 8.51
C LEU A 67 -10.69 4.66 9.13
N GLU A 68 -9.95 5.71 9.51
CA GLU A 68 -8.62 5.60 10.12
C GLU A 68 -8.59 6.44 11.42
N PRO A 69 -9.17 5.89 12.52
CA PRO A 69 -9.11 6.54 13.83
C PRO A 69 -7.71 6.44 14.42
N THR A 70 -7.30 7.53 15.07
CA THR A 70 -6.09 7.61 15.87
C THR A 70 -6.44 8.14 17.24
N ALA A 71 -6.09 7.41 18.30
CA ALA A 71 -6.33 7.81 19.70
C ALA A 71 -5.00 8.05 20.40
N GLU A 72 -4.87 9.18 21.07
CA GLU A 72 -3.77 9.44 21.99
C GLU A 72 -4.00 8.68 23.31
N VAL A 73 -2.99 7.90 23.74
CA VAL A 73 -3.02 7.19 25.02
C VAL A 73 -2.28 8.00 26.08
N ASN A 74 -1.12 8.54 25.73
CA ASN A 74 -0.32 9.44 26.52
C ASN A 74 0.74 10.14 25.65
N ALA A 75 1.62 10.93 26.23
CA ALA A 75 2.63 11.73 25.52
C ALA A 75 3.55 10.92 24.57
N HIS A 76 3.68 9.62 24.76
CA HIS A 76 4.52 8.75 23.91
C HIS A 76 3.73 7.78 23.06
N TRP A 77 2.54 7.37 23.48
CA TRP A 77 1.79 6.29 22.86
C TRP A 77 0.51 6.74 22.18
N ASN A 78 0.32 6.28 20.96
CA ASN A 78 -0.90 6.40 20.18
C ASN A 78 -1.39 5.02 19.75
N VAL A 79 -2.70 4.87 19.62
CA VAL A 79 -3.34 3.69 19.02
C VAL A 79 -3.95 4.09 17.69
N HIS A 80 -3.72 3.29 16.69
CA HIS A 80 -4.20 3.49 15.33
C HIS A 80 -5.02 2.30 14.90
N ALA A 81 -6.06 2.53 14.12
CA ALA A 81 -6.78 1.47 13.45
C ALA A 81 -7.14 1.88 12.01
N ARG A 82 -7.48 0.89 11.20
CA ARG A 82 -8.06 1.09 9.88
C ARG A 82 -9.19 0.09 9.66
N LEU A 83 -10.36 0.62 9.37
CA LEU A 83 -11.57 -0.11 9.02
C LEU A 83 -11.86 0.14 7.55
N ASP A 84 -12.01 -0.92 6.77
CA ASP A 84 -12.43 -0.85 5.37
C ASP A 84 -13.76 -1.60 5.22
N ALA A 85 -14.76 -0.93 4.64
CA ALA A 85 -15.97 -1.54 4.10
C ALA A 85 -15.90 -1.43 2.57
N SER A 86 -16.02 -2.54 1.86
CA SER A 86 -15.90 -2.56 0.40
C SER A 86 -17.05 -3.31 -0.24
N THR A 87 -17.51 -2.82 -1.38
CA THR A 87 -18.53 -3.46 -2.20
C THR A 87 -18.19 -3.34 -3.68
N SER A 88 -18.71 -4.26 -4.49
CA SER A 88 -18.64 -4.21 -5.95
C SER A 88 -19.92 -3.62 -6.52
N MET A 89 -19.82 -2.46 -7.15
CA MET A 89 -20.98 -1.77 -7.76
C MET A 89 -21.62 -2.56 -8.90
N LYS A 90 -20.90 -3.52 -9.48
CA LYS A 90 -21.38 -4.34 -10.58
C LYS A 90 -22.25 -5.51 -10.12
N TYR A 91 -21.93 -6.10 -8.99
CA TYR A 91 -22.56 -7.33 -8.51
C TYR A 91 -23.52 -7.09 -7.34
N ASP A 92 -23.36 -6.00 -6.63
CA ASP A 92 -24.25 -5.60 -5.56
C ASP A 92 -25.50 -4.92 -6.13
N ARG A 93 -26.33 -5.72 -6.79
CA ARG A 93 -27.68 -5.32 -7.18
C ARG A 93 -28.65 -5.84 -6.13
N ALA A 94 -29.26 -4.94 -5.38
CA ALA A 94 -30.32 -5.27 -4.44
C ALA A 94 -31.26 -6.35 -5.00
N GLY A 95 -31.31 -7.51 -4.36
CA GLY A 95 -32.23 -8.59 -4.65
C GLY A 95 -31.68 -9.81 -5.42
N ARG A 96 -30.37 -9.95 -5.61
CA ARG A 96 -29.78 -11.22 -6.09
C ARG A 96 -29.11 -11.97 -4.94
N GLU A 97 -29.84 -12.89 -4.35
CA GLU A 97 -29.37 -13.79 -3.28
C GLU A 97 -28.29 -14.82 -3.71
N GLN A 98 -27.78 -14.75 -4.95
CA GLN A 98 -26.89 -15.80 -5.50
C GLN A 98 -25.43 -15.39 -5.63
N ASP A 99 -25.06 -14.16 -5.32
CA ASP A 99 -23.67 -13.78 -5.29
C ASP A 99 -23.16 -13.97 -3.86
N ASN A 100 -22.31 -14.97 -3.66
CA ASN A 100 -21.50 -15.16 -2.45
C ASN A 100 -20.48 -13.99 -2.30
N ASP A 101 -20.90 -12.77 -2.59
CA ASP A 101 -20.09 -11.59 -2.37
C ASP A 101 -20.14 -11.23 -0.87
N THR A 102 -19.19 -11.78 -0.14
CA THR A 102 -18.94 -11.45 1.27
C THR A 102 -18.22 -10.10 1.41
N SER A 103 -18.27 -9.26 0.38
CA SER A 103 -17.53 -7.99 0.32
C SER A 103 -18.19 -6.87 1.14
N ASP A 104 -19.47 -7.00 1.49
CA ASP A 104 -20.23 -5.95 2.21
C ASP A 104 -19.91 -5.85 3.70
N GLY A 105 -18.93 -6.60 4.17
CA GLY A 105 -18.51 -6.59 5.56
C GLY A 105 -17.53 -5.47 5.90
N VAL A 106 -17.62 -4.95 7.11
CA VAL A 106 -16.58 -4.09 7.69
C VAL A 106 -15.42 -4.96 8.15
N THR A 107 -14.23 -4.68 7.66
CA THR A 107 -13.01 -5.43 7.99
C THR A 107 -12.04 -4.57 8.77
N LEU A 108 -11.57 -5.06 9.93
CA LEU A 108 -10.45 -4.47 10.64
C LEU A 108 -9.16 -4.80 9.87
N LYS A 109 -8.73 -3.86 9.02
CA LYS A 109 -7.53 -4.01 8.19
C LYS A 109 -6.27 -3.93 9.03
N ARG A 110 -6.16 -2.91 9.88
CA ARG A 110 -5.00 -2.64 10.73
C ARG A 110 -5.47 -2.23 12.13
N ALA A 111 -4.70 -2.58 13.16
CA ALA A 111 -4.82 -2.06 14.51
C ALA A 111 -3.49 -2.23 15.23
N TRP A 112 -2.86 -1.12 15.64
CA TRP A 112 -1.56 -1.15 16.30
C TRP A 112 -1.41 -0.01 17.30
N ALA A 113 -0.58 -0.26 18.30
CA ALA A 113 -0.09 0.77 19.20
C ALA A 113 1.30 1.22 18.73
N GLN A 114 1.56 2.52 18.78
CA GLN A 114 2.82 3.14 18.39
C GLN A 114 3.36 4.00 19.52
N GLY A 115 4.58 3.69 19.95
CA GLY A 115 5.34 4.48 20.91
C GLY A 115 6.44 5.29 20.22
N ASN A 116 6.44 6.60 20.41
CA ASN A 116 7.41 7.52 19.83
C ASN A 116 8.35 8.02 20.93
N TYR A 117 9.65 7.83 20.72
CA TYR A 117 10.72 8.24 21.61
C TYR A 117 11.77 9.02 20.83
N ASP A 118 12.65 9.75 21.49
CA ASP A 118 13.60 10.64 20.84
C ASP A 118 14.47 9.96 19.77
N ASN A 119 14.85 8.69 20.00
CA ASN A 119 15.79 7.96 19.15
C ASN A 119 15.18 6.76 18.42
N PHE A 120 13.96 6.38 18.75
CA PHE A 120 13.32 5.22 18.14
C PHE A 120 11.80 5.30 18.21
N THR A 121 11.17 4.59 17.30
CA THR A 121 9.72 4.32 17.30
C THR A 121 9.51 2.83 17.42
N VAL A 122 8.55 2.42 18.24
CA VAL A 122 8.15 1.02 18.38
C VAL A 122 6.67 0.87 18.05
N LYS A 123 6.33 -0.21 17.35
CA LYS A 123 4.93 -0.53 17.04
C LYS A 123 4.62 -1.98 17.38
N PHE A 124 3.40 -2.21 17.87
CA PHE A 124 2.87 -3.54 18.17
C PHE A 124 1.45 -3.68 17.64
N GLY A 125 1.16 -4.78 16.96
CA GLY A 125 -0.19 -5.08 16.49
C GLY A 125 -0.22 -5.55 15.04
N LYS A 126 -1.35 -5.35 14.40
CA LYS A 126 -1.55 -5.62 12.97
C LYS A 126 -1.30 -4.35 12.18
N MET A 127 -0.20 -4.30 11.46
CA MET A 127 0.27 -3.09 10.77
C MET A 127 0.68 -3.39 9.33
N GLU A 128 0.93 -2.34 8.57
CA GLU A 128 1.41 -2.46 7.20
C GLU A 128 2.84 -3.00 7.19
N LEU A 129 3.06 -3.94 6.29
CA LEU A 129 4.40 -4.35 5.94
C LEU A 129 4.91 -3.34 4.90
N ALA A 130 5.63 -2.34 5.37
CA ALA A 130 6.30 -1.40 4.49
C ALA A 130 7.65 -1.99 4.07
N SER A 131 7.98 -1.93 2.79
CA SER A 131 9.29 -2.34 2.28
C SER A 131 10.15 -1.14 1.89
N ALA A 132 11.46 -1.36 1.81
CA ALA A 132 12.43 -0.31 1.52
C ALA A 132 12.11 0.47 0.23
N GLU A 133 11.56 -0.19 -0.79
CA GLU A 133 11.17 0.44 -2.04
C GLU A 133 9.94 1.36 -1.93
N GLY A 134 9.21 1.32 -0.83
CA GLY A 134 8.09 2.25 -0.56
C GLY A 134 8.51 3.72 -0.55
N TYR A 135 9.79 4.00 -0.33
CA TYR A 135 10.33 5.37 -0.32
C TYR A 135 10.44 6.01 -1.70
N THR A 136 10.42 5.23 -2.75
CA THR A 136 10.64 5.76 -4.11
C THR A 136 9.35 6.09 -4.86
N GLY A 137 8.20 6.07 -4.17
CA GLY A 137 6.92 6.50 -4.73
C GLY A 137 6.33 5.60 -5.82
N ALA A 138 7.12 4.72 -6.39
CA ALA A 138 6.68 3.87 -7.49
C ALA A 138 5.92 2.59 -7.05
N GLY A 139 5.64 2.46 -5.75
CA GLY A 139 4.89 1.35 -5.16
C GLY A 139 5.78 0.23 -4.62
N ASN A 140 5.19 -0.64 -3.87
CA ASN A 140 5.84 -1.70 -3.14
C ASN A 140 5.99 -2.96 -4.01
N LEU A 141 7.21 -3.46 -4.19
CA LEU A 141 7.51 -4.67 -4.99
C LEU A 141 7.56 -5.96 -4.17
N VAL A 142 7.61 -5.88 -2.85
CA VAL A 142 7.74 -7.07 -2.00
C VAL A 142 6.40 -7.55 -1.51
N LEU A 143 5.69 -6.78 -0.72
CA LEU A 143 4.42 -7.19 -0.15
C LEU A 143 3.57 -5.97 0.22
N ASP A 144 2.46 -5.80 -0.49
CA ASP A 144 1.42 -4.82 -0.16
C ASP A 144 0.35 -5.48 0.72
N ARG A 145 0.71 -5.81 1.97
CA ARG A 145 -0.15 -6.50 2.93
C ARG A 145 0.17 -6.07 4.34
N GLU A 146 -0.62 -6.57 5.27
CA GLU A 146 -0.42 -6.41 6.70
C GLU A 146 0.36 -7.59 7.28
N PHE A 147 1.13 -7.32 8.32
CA PHE A 147 1.65 -8.33 9.23
C PHE A 147 1.20 -8.02 10.67
N SER A 148 1.18 -9.06 11.51
CA SER A 148 0.87 -8.94 12.94
C SER A 148 2.14 -9.25 13.73
N GLY A 149 2.58 -8.30 14.54
CA GLY A 149 3.84 -8.46 15.26
C GLY A 149 4.35 -7.18 15.88
N ALA A 150 5.67 -7.02 15.86
CA ALA A 150 6.39 -5.86 16.37
C ALA A 150 7.29 -5.25 15.30
N GLU A 151 7.46 -3.95 15.36
CA GLU A 151 8.38 -3.16 14.55
C GLU A 151 9.14 -2.18 15.45
N VAL A 152 10.44 -2.05 15.22
CA VAL A 152 11.27 -1.00 15.82
C VAL A 152 11.98 -0.27 14.69
N GLU A 153 11.88 1.05 14.68
CA GLU A 153 12.59 1.92 13.75
C GLU A 153 13.47 2.90 14.54
N PHE A 154 14.72 3.07 14.14
CA PHE A 154 15.65 4.00 14.73
C PHE A 154 16.53 4.67 13.67
N GLY A 155 17.07 5.84 14.02
CA GLY A 155 17.83 6.69 13.11
C GLY A 155 17.05 7.91 12.64
N LYS A 156 17.72 8.78 11.88
CA LYS A 156 17.14 10.02 11.32
C LYS A 156 17.25 10.03 9.80
N ASP A 157 18.37 10.50 9.27
CA ASP A 157 18.63 10.52 7.82
C ASP A 157 18.83 9.10 7.27
N LEU A 158 19.52 8.25 8.03
CA LEU A 158 19.59 6.81 7.81
C LEU A 158 18.76 6.12 8.89
N LYS A 159 17.67 5.49 8.47
CA LYS A 159 16.77 4.74 9.34
C LYS A 159 17.02 3.25 9.20
N ALA A 160 17.04 2.55 10.31
CA ALA A 160 17.05 1.11 10.35
C ALA A 160 15.74 0.62 10.97
N LYS A 161 15.07 -0.32 10.32
CA LYS A 161 13.81 -0.90 10.74
C LYS A 161 13.95 -2.40 10.90
N LEU A 162 13.50 -2.90 12.04
CA LEU A 162 13.45 -4.32 12.37
C LEU A 162 11.99 -4.73 12.56
N GLN A 163 11.58 -5.81 11.94
CA GLN A 163 10.22 -6.32 12.01
C GLN A 163 10.23 -7.81 12.32
N ALA A 164 9.29 -8.27 13.17
CA ALA A 164 9.08 -9.68 13.45
C ALA A 164 7.62 -9.95 13.77
N GLY A 165 7.09 -11.06 13.24
CA GLY A 165 5.70 -11.45 13.47
C GLY A 165 5.20 -12.49 12.48
N GLN A 166 3.95 -12.35 12.06
CA GLN A 166 3.29 -13.23 11.10
C GLN A 166 2.67 -12.43 9.97
N ALA A 167 2.93 -12.82 8.73
CA ALA A 167 2.34 -12.24 7.54
C ALA A 167 1.36 -13.22 6.88
N LYS A 168 0.25 -12.70 6.34
CA LYS A 168 -0.68 -13.51 5.57
C LYS A 168 -0.07 -13.83 4.21
N ILE A 169 -0.03 -15.12 3.86
CA ILE A 169 0.35 -15.63 2.55
C ILE A 169 -0.84 -16.42 2.02
N SER A 170 -1.37 -16.04 0.88
CA SER A 170 -2.53 -16.71 0.27
C SER A 170 -2.47 -16.59 -1.27
N SER A 171 -3.31 -17.33 -1.97
CA SER A 171 -3.39 -17.32 -3.44
C SER A 171 -3.58 -15.93 -4.03
N ASP A 172 -4.31 -15.06 -3.34
CA ASP A 172 -4.49 -13.66 -3.71
C ASP A 172 -3.20 -12.82 -3.54
N VAL A 173 -2.19 -13.33 -2.82
CA VAL A 173 -0.85 -12.74 -2.74
C VAL A 173 0.04 -13.17 -3.90
N TYR A 174 -0.05 -14.43 -4.33
CA TYR A 174 0.82 -14.97 -5.37
C TYR A 174 0.19 -15.00 -6.76
N GLY A 175 -1.13 -14.83 -6.84
CA GLY A 175 -1.85 -15.10 -8.08
C GLY A 175 -1.67 -16.57 -8.50
N THR A 176 -2.09 -16.89 -9.69
CA THR A 176 -1.82 -18.18 -10.31
C THR A 176 -0.42 -18.17 -10.90
N ILE A 177 0.57 -18.74 -10.20
CA ILE A 177 1.90 -18.98 -10.77
C ILE A 177 1.77 -20.17 -11.72
N ARG A 178 2.13 -19.99 -12.97
CA ARG A 178 2.21 -21.09 -13.94
C ARG A 178 3.66 -21.53 -14.06
N ASP A 179 3.89 -22.83 -14.07
CA ASP A 179 5.21 -23.41 -14.41
C ASP A 179 5.52 -23.24 -15.91
N GLU A 180 6.68 -23.74 -16.35
CA GLU A 180 7.08 -23.67 -17.75
C GLU A 180 6.14 -24.42 -18.69
N SER A 181 5.38 -25.39 -18.17
CA SER A 181 4.36 -26.17 -18.89
C SER A 181 3.00 -25.48 -18.89
N GLY A 182 2.86 -24.32 -18.22
CA GLY A 182 1.61 -23.57 -18.12
C GLY A 182 0.66 -24.13 -17.05
N VAL A 183 1.08 -25.06 -16.20
CA VAL A 183 0.27 -25.61 -15.10
C VAL A 183 0.20 -24.60 -13.98
N PRO A 184 -1.01 -24.23 -13.50
CA PRO A 184 -1.15 -23.29 -12.40
C PRO A 184 -0.73 -23.96 -11.07
N HIS A 185 0.05 -23.25 -10.28
CA HIS A 185 0.37 -23.56 -8.90
C HIS A 185 -0.31 -22.55 -8.00
N ASP A 186 -1.47 -22.89 -7.46
CA ASP A 186 -2.24 -22.04 -6.58
C ASP A 186 -2.01 -22.40 -5.12
N LEU A 187 -1.71 -21.39 -4.30
CA LEU A 187 -1.84 -21.48 -2.85
C LEU A 187 -3.33 -21.32 -2.51
N THR A 188 -4.05 -22.42 -2.40
CA THR A 188 -5.47 -22.38 -2.01
C THR A 188 -5.59 -22.20 -0.50
N GLY A 189 -6.42 -21.24 -0.06
CA GLY A 189 -6.74 -21.02 1.34
C GLY A 189 -6.04 -19.83 2.01
N ARG A 190 -6.25 -19.71 3.32
CA ARG A 190 -5.66 -18.66 4.16
C ARG A 190 -4.44 -19.21 4.88
N HIS A 191 -3.27 -18.85 4.45
CA HIS A 191 -2.02 -19.29 5.05
C HIS A 191 -1.31 -18.13 5.71
N THR A 192 -0.60 -18.41 6.81
CA THR A 192 0.28 -17.46 7.50
C THR A 192 1.71 -17.99 7.49
N ALA A 193 2.66 -17.08 7.36
CA ALA A 193 4.07 -17.37 7.53
C ALA A 193 4.65 -16.59 8.70
N ASN A 194 5.59 -17.17 9.41
CA ASN A 194 6.46 -16.40 10.27
C ASN A 194 7.26 -15.42 9.40
N TYR A 195 7.33 -14.18 9.84
CA TYR A 195 7.91 -13.07 9.11
C TYR A 195 8.99 -12.39 9.93
N GLN A 196 10.12 -12.08 9.30
CA GLN A 196 11.19 -11.24 9.83
C GLN A 196 11.68 -10.32 8.71
N GLY A 197 11.80 -9.04 9.00
CA GLY A 197 12.26 -8.02 8.07
C GLY A 197 13.36 -7.14 8.67
N ILE A 198 14.33 -6.78 7.85
CA ILE A 198 15.35 -5.77 8.15
C ILE A 198 15.37 -4.81 6.98
N GLU A 199 15.24 -3.52 7.26
CA GLU A 199 15.31 -2.46 6.27
C GLU A 199 16.30 -1.38 6.70
N LEU A 200 17.03 -0.87 5.74
CA LEU A 200 17.80 0.35 5.83
C LEU A 200 17.25 1.35 4.83
N GLN A 201 16.98 2.56 5.28
CA GLN A 201 16.37 3.62 4.48
C GLN A 201 17.12 4.91 4.71
N TYR A 202 17.57 5.51 3.62
CA TYR A 202 18.25 6.81 3.61
C TYR A 202 17.39 7.81 2.82
N ASP A 203 17.09 8.93 3.44
CA ASP A 203 16.38 10.06 2.82
C ASP A 203 17.01 11.35 3.34
N LYS A 204 17.83 11.96 2.51
CA LYS A 204 18.48 13.23 2.82
C LYS A 204 18.75 14.02 1.54
N ASP A 205 18.53 15.32 1.63
CA ASP A 205 18.67 16.26 0.51
C ASP A 205 17.85 15.78 -0.70
N ASN A 206 18.51 15.53 -1.82
CA ASN A 206 17.87 15.08 -3.05
C ASN A 206 17.93 13.56 -3.25
N TRP A 207 18.57 12.83 -2.34
CA TRP A 207 18.80 11.39 -2.49
C TRP A 207 17.92 10.58 -1.59
N MET A 208 17.35 9.53 -2.14
CA MET A 208 16.66 8.46 -1.43
C MET A 208 17.30 7.13 -1.81
N ALA A 209 17.53 6.27 -0.84
CA ALA A 209 18.02 4.92 -1.09
C ALA A 209 17.52 3.98 0.01
N GLY A 210 17.35 2.71 -0.32
CA GLY A 210 16.96 1.70 0.66
C GLY A 210 17.40 0.32 0.27
N ALA A 211 17.52 -0.54 1.28
CA ALA A 211 17.77 -1.96 1.13
C ALA A 211 16.92 -2.72 2.16
N GLY A 212 16.33 -3.83 1.75
CA GLY A 212 15.53 -4.67 2.61
C GLY A 212 15.85 -6.14 2.43
N TYR A 213 15.70 -6.90 3.50
CA TYR A 213 15.72 -8.35 3.51
C TYR A 213 14.54 -8.87 4.29
N TYR A 214 13.75 -9.73 3.64
CA TYR A 214 12.49 -10.24 4.15
C TYR A 214 12.52 -11.75 4.15
N HIS A 215 12.35 -12.35 5.31
CA HIS A 215 12.33 -13.78 5.53
C HIS A 215 10.91 -14.23 5.88
N PHE A 216 10.41 -15.22 5.15
CA PHE A 216 9.12 -15.87 5.40
C PHE A 216 9.33 -17.37 5.59
N SER A 217 8.66 -17.96 6.58
CA SER A 217 8.77 -19.37 6.88
C SER A 217 7.40 -19.98 7.17
N THR A 218 7.00 -20.95 6.35
CA THR A 218 5.78 -21.74 6.53
C THR A 218 5.85 -23.05 5.74
N LYS A 219 5.23 -24.10 6.26
CA LYS A 219 5.13 -25.39 5.56
C LYS A 219 4.27 -25.32 4.29
N GLU A 220 3.38 -24.37 4.21
CA GLU A 220 2.46 -24.17 3.07
C GLU A 220 3.18 -23.77 1.77
N LEU A 221 4.42 -23.35 1.86
CA LEU A 221 5.24 -23.04 0.69
C LEU A 221 5.94 -24.27 0.08
N ASP A 222 5.94 -25.41 0.81
CA ASP A 222 6.59 -26.65 0.39
C ASP A 222 5.93 -27.21 -0.87
N GLY A 223 6.75 -27.39 -1.92
CA GLY A 223 6.28 -27.95 -3.19
C GLY A 223 5.31 -27.08 -3.99
N THR A 224 5.09 -25.83 -3.59
CA THR A 224 4.29 -24.83 -4.34
C THR A 224 5.17 -23.91 -5.15
N ILE A 225 5.67 -22.85 -4.52
CA ILE A 225 6.65 -21.92 -5.12
C ILE A 225 8.09 -22.22 -4.68
N LEU A 226 8.27 -23.08 -3.70
CA LEU A 226 9.56 -23.58 -3.25
C LEU A 226 9.72 -25.05 -3.65
N LYS A 227 10.96 -25.51 -3.71
CA LYS A 227 11.26 -26.94 -3.89
C LYS A 227 10.64 -27.78 -2.77
N LYS A 228 10.29 -29.02 -3.09
CA LYS A 228 9.82 -29.99 -2.10
C LYS A 228 10.86 -30.12 -0.97
N GLY A 229 10.40 -29.97 0.26
CA GLY A 229 11.23 -29.95 1.48
C GLY A 229 11.73 -28.56 1.90
N GLU A 230 11.52 -27.52 1.07
CA GLU A 230 11.86 -26.14 1.42
C GLU A 230 10.64 -25.41 1.98
N THR A 231 10.80 -24.78 3.15
CA THR A 231 9.73 -24.06 3.86
C THR A 231 10.05 -22.59 4.09
N LYS A 232 11.20 -22.14 3.60
CA LYS A 232 11.74 -20.79 3.85
C LYS A 232 11.91 -20.03 2.55
N MET A 233 11.43 -18.80 2.53
CA MET A 233 11.54 -17.89 1.40
C MET A 233 12.24 -16.61 1.82
N ASN A 234 13.15 -16.13 0.98
CA ASN A 234 13.92 -14.92 1.22
C ASN A 234 13.80 -13.98 0.04
N VAL A 235 13.39 -12.75 0.32
CA VAL A 235 13.28 -11.68 -0.68
C VAL A 235 14.24 -10.56 -0.32
N TRP A 236 15.04 -10.14 -1.30
CA TRP A 236 15.88 -8.95 -1.22
C TRP A 236 15.23 -7.83 -2.01
N ALA A 237 15.25 -6.64 -1.48
CA ALA A 237 14.78 -5.44 -2.16
C ALA A 237 15.83 -4.33 -2.07
N LEU A 238 15.94 -3.56 -3.15
CA LEU A 238 16.78 -2.38 -3.24
C LEU A 238 16.00 -1.27 -3.92
N ASN A 239 16.24 -0.04 -3.52
CA ASN A 239 15.68 1.13 -4.19
C ASN A 239 16.67 2.28 -4.20
N ALA A 240 16.49 3.18 -5.15
CA ALA A 240 17.16 4.46 -5.20
C ALA A 240 16.27 5.49 -5.88
N GLY A 241 16.37 6.73 -5.45
CA GLY A 241 15.65 7.87 -6.03
C GLY A 241 16.47 9.14 -5.94
N TYR A 242 16.17 10.05 -6.87
CA TYR A 242 16.77 11.37 -6.91
C TYR A 242 15.74 12.43 -7.26
N LYS A 243 15.65 13.46 -6.46
CA LYS A 243 14.82 14.63 -6.68
C LYS A 243 15.64 15.69 -7.44
N PHE A 244 15.34 15.90 -8.70
CA PHE A 244 16.01 16.94 -9.50
C PHE A 244 15.63 18.35 -9.02
N ASN A 245 14.41 18.49 -8.56
CA ASN A 245 13.81 19.67 -7.95
C ASN A 245 12.50 19.26 -7.27
N ASP A 246 11.75 20.22 -6.72
CA ASP A 246 10.49 19.96 -6.01
C ASP A 246 9.39 19.32 -6.89
N ASN A 247 9.53 19.40 -8.20
CA ASN A 247 8.54 18.90 -9.14
C ASN A 247 8.93 17.60 -9.85
N VAL A 248 10.21 17.25 -9.91
CA VAL A 248 10.70 16.12 -10.75
C VAL A 248 11.52 15.16 -9.92
N GLN A 249 11.10 13.91 -9.90
CA GLN A 249 11.78 12.83 -9.21
C GLN A 249 11.94 11.63 -10.14
N LEU A 250 13.13 11.03 -10.14
CA LEU A 250 13.40 9.73 -10.74
C LEU A 250 13.56 8.70 -9.62
N ALA A 251 12.90 7.56 -9.74
CA ALA A 251 13.01 6.50 -8.76
C ALA A 251 13.08 5.12 -9.43
N ALA A 252 13.80 4.20 -8.81
CA ALA A 252 13.94 2.82 -9.26
C ALA A 252 13.90 1.87 -8.06
N SER A 253 13.29 0.70 -8.26
CA SER A 253 13.21 -0.36 -7.25
C SER A 253 13.48 -1.71 -7.90
N TYR A 254 14.04 -2.63 -7.13
CA TYR A 254 14.33 -4.00 -7.50
C TYR A 254 14.06 -4.95 -6.34
N ALA A 255 13.37 -6.05 -6.60
CA ALA A 255 13.17 -7.13 -5.62
C ALA A 255 13.48 -8.49 -6.25
N LYS A 256 14.01 -9.42 -5.46
CA LYS A 256 14.33 -10.78 -5.91
C LYS A 256 14.10 -11.81 -4.81
N ASN A 257 13.40 -12.89 -5.14
CA ASN A 257 13.30 -14.08 -4.33
C ASN A 257 14.37 -15.10 -4.74
N ASN A 258 15.31 -15.39 -3.85
CA ASN A 258 16.41 -16.30 -4.13
C ASN A 258 16.04 -17.78 -4.03
N LYS A 259 14.99 -18.12 -3.27
CA LYS A 259 14.61 -19.48 -2.93
C LYS A 259 13.47 -20.05 -3.79
N ALA A 260 12.75 -19.22 -4.52
CA ALA A 260 11.63 -19.69 -5.33
C ALA A 260 12.07 -20.71 -6.39
N ASP A 261 11.33 -21.79 -6.53
CA ASP A 261 11.52 -22.84 -7.55
C ASP A 261 10.64 -22.58 -8.77
N VAL A 262 10.88 -21.46 -9.40
CA VAL A 262 10.16 -20.99 -10.56
C VAL A 262 11.18 -20.46 -11.59
N PRO A 263 10.79 -20.26 -12.83
CA PRO A 263 11.69 -19.72 -13.85
C PRO A 263 12.37 -18.42 -13.41
N GLN A 264 13.64 -18.25 -13.71
CA GLN A 264 14.46 -17.09 -13.31
C GLN A 264 13.80 -15.75 -13.67
N LYS A 265 13.04 -15.72 -14.78
CA LYS A 265 12.34 -14.53 -15.26
C LYS A 265 11.33 -13.98 -14.24
N VAL A 266 10.67 -14.84 -13.48
CA VAL A 266 9.63 -14.44 -12.52
C VAL A 266 10.09 -14.37 -11.07
N LYS A 267 11.37 -14.70 -10.80
CA LYS A 267 11.94 -14.56 -9.43
C LYS A 267 12.21 -13.11 -9.02
N LYS A 268 12.13 -12.18 -9.96
CA LYS A 268 12.48 -10.77 -9.75
C LYS A 268 11.37 -9.85 -10.21
N SER A 269 11.30 -8.69 -9.57
CA SER A 269 10.52 -7.54 -10.01
C SER A 269 11.42 -6.31 -10.01
N TYR A 270 11.18 -5.38 -10.91
CA TYR A 270 11.84 -4.08 -10.90
C TYR A 270 11.00 -3.04 -11.63
N GLN A 271 11.22 -1.82 -11.28
CA GLN A 271 10.57 -0.68 -11.90
C GLN A 271 11.51 0.52 -11.90
N ILE A 272 11.29 1.42 -12.85
CA ILE A 272 11.87 2.74 -12.91
C ILE A 272 10.78 3.71 -13.32
N GLY A 273 10.66 4.83 -12.64
CA GLY A 273 9.62 5.83 -12.87
C GLY A 273 10.18 7.23 -12.77
N LEU A 274 9.64 8.09 -13.62
CA LEU A 274 9.84 9.53 -13.58
C LEU A 274 8.51 10.16 -13.19
N ASP A 275 8.49 10.85 -12.06
CA ASP A 275 7.33 11.54 -11.51
C ASP A 275 7.46 13.06 -11.69
N TYR A 276 6.37 13.69 -12.06
CA TYR A 276 6.24 15.13 -12.17
C TYR A 276 5.12 15.62 -11.29
N LYS A 277 5.45 16.45 -10.28
CA LYS A 277 4.50 16.99 -9.29
C LYS A 277 3.68 15.89 -8.60
N GLY A 278 2.50 16.26 -8.10
CA GLY A 278 1.51 15.40 -7.45
C GLY A 278 0.24 16.21 -7.20
N ALA A 279 -0.89 15.53 -7.09
CA ALA A 279 -2.12 16.15 -6.63
C ALA A 279 -2.08 16.29 -5.10
N GLU A 280 -2.33 17.49 -4.61
CA GLU A 280 -2.44 17.80 -3.19
C GLU A 280 -3.91 17.98 -2.81
N ALA A 281 -4.40 17.21 -1.85
CA ALA A 281 -5.81 17.17 -1.49
C ALA A 281 -6.40 18.53 -1.10
N MET A 282 -5.59 19.37 -0.44
CA MET A 282 -6.01 20.69 0.03
C MET A 282 -5.91 21.76 -1.04
N ASP A 283 -5.19 21.53 -2.15
CA ASP A 283 -4.94 22.47 -3.22
C ASP A 283 -5.71 22.10 -4.48
N LYS A 284 -6.88 22.74 -4.66
CA LYS A 284 -7.71 22.56 -5.86
C LYS A 284 -6.95 22.98 -7.11
N GLY A 285 -6.89 22.10 -8.10
CA GLY A 285 -6.20 22.34 -9.36
C GLY A 285 -4.77 21.82 -9.37
N SER A 286 -4.23 21.37 -8.23
CA SER A 286 -2.95 20.67 -8.20
C SER A 286 -3.04 19.36 -8.98
N TRP A 287 -1.95 19.01 -9.64
CA TRP A 287 -1.90 17.80 -10.47
C TRP A 287 -0.50 17.21 -10.55
N GLY A 288 -0.44 15.97 -10.91
CA GLY A 288 0.80 15.27 -11.19
C GLY A 288 0.63 14.25 -12.29
N ALA A 289 1.75 13.85 -12.85
CA ALA A 289 1.80 12.78 -13.85
C ALA A 289 3.10 12.00 -13.71
N TYR A 290 3.08 10.74 -14.16
CA TYR A 290 4.28 9.93 -14.19
C TYR A 290 4.32 9.00 -15.41
N ALA A 291 5.54 8.58 -15.73
CA ALA A 291 5.80 7.49 -16.66
C ALA A 291 6.70 6.46 -15.97
N ALA A 292 6.34 5.18 -16.05
CA ALA A 292 7.14 4.13 -15.44
C ALA A 292 7.28 2.92 -16.36
N TYR A 293 8.44 2.29 -16.35
CA TYR A 293 8.61 0.94 -16.83
C TYR A 293 8.52 -0.03 -15.67
N ARG A 294 7.69 -1.06 -15.83
CA ARG A 294 7.45 -2.06 -14.80
C ARG A 294 7.76 -3.45 -15.32
N TYR A 295 8.40 -4.24 -14.49
CA TYR A 295 8.62 -5.67 -14.66
C TYR A 295 8.20 -6.35 -13.35
N LEU A 296 7.00 -6.93 -13.30
CA LEU A 296 6.39 -7.46 -12.10
C LEU A 296 6.39 -9.00 -12.14
N GLY A 297 7.47 -9.60 -11.65
CA GLY A 297 7.56 -11.04 -11.51
C GLY A 297 6.71 -11.55 -10.34
N LEU A 298 6.28 -12.79 -10.41
CA LEU A 298 5.34 -13.39 -9.44
C LEU A 298 5.98 -13.76 -8.11
N ALA A 299 7.27 -14.07 -8.10
CA ALA A 299 7.94 -14.63 -6.93
C ALA A 299 8.57 -13.57 -6.00
N SER A 300 8.56 -12.30 -6.35
CA SER A 300 8.96 -11.21 -5.46
C SER A 300 7.86 -10.79 -4.46
N LEU A 301 6.80 -11.58 -4.37
CA LEU A 301 5.59 -11.30 -3.63
C LEU A 301 4.74 -10.17 -4.25
N ASN A 302 3.58 -9.98 -3.87
CA ASN A 302 2.58 -9.24 -4.58
C ASN A 302 2.74 -7.72 -4.51
N ALA A 303 3.18 -7.09 -5.58
CA ALA A 303 3.09 -5.65 -5.73
C ALA A 303 1.93 -5.27 -6.64
N THR A 304 0.86 -4.77 -6.10
CA THR A 304 -0.17 -4.14 -6.91
C THR A 304 0.19 -2.69 -7.15
N GLN A 305 0.36 -2.36 -8.42
CA GLN A 305 0.61 -0.98 -8.82
C GLN A 305 -0.64 -0.31 -9.37
N ASP A 306 -1.81 -0.89 -9.13
CA ASP A 306 -3.12 -0.44 -9.63
C ASP A 306 -3.25 -0.39 -11.16
N GLY A 307 -2.20 0.00 -11.87
CA GLY A 307 -2.16 0.05 -13.34
C GLY A 307 -1.62 -1.21 -13.97
N ALA A 308 -0.51 -1.75 -13.49
CA ALA A 308 0.14 -2.93 -14.06
C ALA A 308 -0.32 -4.22 -13.36
N ALA A 309 -0.51 -5.28 -14.14
CA ALA A 309 -0.88 -6.58 -13.61
C ALA A 309 0.36 -7.43 -13.27
N PHE A 310 0.19 -8.40 -12.37
CA PHE A 310 1.19 -9.41 -12.06
C PHE A 310 1.62 -10.24 -13.25
N GLY A 311 2.86 -10.71 -13.22
CA GLY A 311 3.42 -11.52 -14.27
C GLY A 311 3.61 -10.77 -15.57
N THR A 312 3.56 -9.45 -15.56
CA THR A 312 3.66 -8.61 -16.77
C THR A 312 4.85 -7.66 -16.74
N LYS A 313 5.24 -7.17 -17.91
CA LYS A 313 6.23 -6.13 -18.09
C LYS A 313 5.78 -5.16 -19.16
N GLY A 314 6.04 -3.87 -18.96
CA GLY A 314 5.61 -2.84 -19.92
C GLY A 314 5.73 -1.43 -19.38
N ILE A 315 5.09 -0.51 -20.07
CA ILE A 315 5.07 0.91 -19.72
C ILE A 315 3.73 1.26 -19.08
N GLU A 316 3.78 2.05 -18.03
CA GLU A 316 2.63 2.64 -17.36
C GLU A 316 2.75 4.16 -17.40
N LEU A 317 1.65 4.80 -17.73
CA LEU A 317 1.46 6.24 -17.61
C LEU A 317 0.35 6.49 -16.61
N GLY A 318 0.53 7.48 -15.76
CA GLY A 318 -0.49 7.86 -14.79
C GLY A 318 -0.54 9.35 -14.58
N ALA A 319 -1.70 9.83 -14.15
CA ALA A 319 -1.92 11.21 -13.75
C ALA A 319 -2.93 11.27 -12.60
N ASN A 320 -2.82 12.29 -11.78
CA ASN A 320 -3.78 12.64 -10.75
C ASN A 320 -4.08 14.14 -10.78
N TYR A 321 -5.26 14.52 -10.29
CA TYR A 321 -5.75 15.89 -10.30
C TYR A 321 -6.69 16.13 -9.12
N THR A 322 -6.50 17.22 -8.39
CA THR A 322 -7.41 17.65 -7.32
C THR A 322 -8.55 18.48 -7.90
N LEU A 323 -9.68 17.81 -8.12
CA LEU A 323 -10.85 18.40 -8.75
C LEU A 323 -11.50 19.48 -7.87
N TRP A 324 -11.63 19.18 -6.58
CA TRP A 324 -12.02 20.08 -5.50
C TRP A 324 -11.17 19.78 -4.27
N LYS A 325 -11.18 20.67 -3.29
CA LYS A 325 -10.55 20.41 -2.00
C LYS A 325 -11.01 19.04 -1.48
N ASN A 326 -10.06 18.18 -1.15
CA ASN A 326 -10.27 16.81 -0.67
C ASN A 326 -10.92 15.84 -1.68
N VAL A 327 -10.98 16.21 -2.98
CA VAL A 327 -11.48 15.33 -4.03
C VAL A 327 -10.41 15.13 -5.09
N ILE A 328 -9.83 13.93 -5.16
CA ILE A 328 -8.76 13.59 -6.10
C ILE A 328 -9.27 12.58 -7.13
N VAL A 329 -8.96 12.84 -8.39
CA VAL A 329 -9.20 11.91 -9.51
C VAL A 329 -7.86 11.41 -10.01
N SER A 330 -7.74 10.09 -10.25
CA SER A 330 -6.55 9.46 -10.78
C SER A 330 -6.88 8.58 -11.98
N ALA A 331 -6.01 8.58 -12.97
CA ALA A 331 -6.09 7.67 -14.12
C ALA A 331 -4.71 7.07 -14.40
N LYS A 332 -4.68 5.76 -14.72
CA LYS A 332 -3.47 5.05 -15.11
C LYS A 332 -3.74 4.18 -16.33
N TYR A 333 -2.77 4.07 -17.20
CA TYR A 333 -2.82 3.18 -18.34
C TYR A 333 -1.52 2.40 -18.45
N PHE A 334 -1.65 1.08 -18.38
CA PHE A 334 -0.55 0.14 -18.58
C PHE A 334 -0.67 -0.56 -19.94
N ARG A 335 0.43 -0.69 -20.65
CA ARG A 335 0.54 -1.51 -21.85
C ARG A 335 1.83 -2.30 -21.82
N GLY A 336 1.70 -3.62 -21.95
CA GLY A 336 2.83 -4.50 -21.86
C GLY A 336 2.53 -5.89 -22.38
N LYS A 337 3.28 -6.85 -21.87
CA LYS A 337 3.12 -8.27 -22.17
C LYS A 337 3.39 -9.13 -20.95
N GLU A 338 2.85 -10.34 -20.92
CA GLU A 338 3.19 -11.33 -19.91
C GLU A 338 4.68 -11.72 -19.96
N ILE A 339 5.24 -12.04 -18.80
CA ILE A 339 6.61 -12.51 -18.66
C ILE A 339 6.70 -13.99 -19.02
N LEU A 340 5.67 -14.77 -18.66
CA LEU A 340 5.41 -16.16 -18.99
C LEU A 340 3.97 -16.28 -19.55
N PRO A 341 3.68 -17.18 -20.46
CA PRO A 341 4.53 -18.14 -21.16
C PRO A 341 5.33 -17.49 -22.30
N SER A 342 6.08 -18.29 -23.04
CA SER A 342 6.98 -17.86 -24.15
C SER A 342 6.28 -17.23 -25.36
N LYS A 343 4.95 -17.39 -25.50
CA LYS A 343 4.15 -16.71 -26.53
C LYS A 343 3.83 -15.29 -26.08
N ASP A 344 4.09 -14.32 -26.94
CA ASP A 344 3.78 -12.91 -26.72
C ASP A 344 2.27 -12.71 -26.47
N ASN A 345 1.87 -12.71 -25.20
CA ASN A 345 0.53 -12.30 -24.80
C ASN A 345 0.58 -10.83 -24.39
N LYS A 346 0.00 -9.97 -25.23
CA LYS A 346 -0.09 -8.53 -24.94
C LYS A 346 -1.18 -8.30 -23.92
N VAL A 347 -0.90 -7.42 -22.96
CA VAL A 347 -1.82 -7.05 -21.89
C VAL A 347 -1.89 -5.52 -21.81
N SER A 348 -3.07 -5.01 -21.61
CA SER A 348 -3.29 -3.60 -21.28
C SER A 348 -4.27 -3.46 -20.12
N GLN A 349 -4.10 -2.45 -19.31
CA GLN A 349 -4.99 -2.16 -18.19
C GLN A 349 -5.24 -0.66 -18.10
N LEU A 350 -6.52 -0.29 -18.04
CA LEU A 350 -6.98 1.03 -17.71
C LEU A 350 -7.45 1.01 -16.27
N PHE A 351 -7.01 2.00 -15.50
CA PHE A 351 -7.41 2.22 -14.12
C PHE A 351 -7.93 3.64 -13.97
N GLY A 352 -9.02 3.81 -13.23
CA GLY A 352 -9.56 5.09 -12.83
C GLY A 352 -9.97 5.07 -11.37
N ARG A 353 -9.73 6.15 -10.63
CA ARG A 353 -10.08 6.27 -9.21
C ARG A 353 -10.56 7.68 -8.91
N VAL A 354 -11.59 7.76 -8.05
CA VAL A 354 -12.02 9.01 -7.43
C VAL A 354 -11.99 8.80 -5.92
N GLU A 355 -11.37 9.73 -5.20
CA GLU A 355 -11.24 9.70 -3.74
C GLU A 355 -11.84 10.96 -3.14
N PHE A 356 -12.72 10.78 -2.17
CA PHE A 356 -13.28 11.83 -1.32
C PHE A 356 -12.67 11.68 0.07
N LEU A 357 -11.81 12.60 0.48
CA LEU A 357 -11.07 12.58 1.74
C LEU A 357 -11.79 13.42 2.80
N PHE A 358 -11.83 12.96 4.05
CA PHE A 358 -12.42 13.70 5.17
C PHE A 358 -11.72 13.41 6.49
#